data_7d7c6eaff9bdc982dd5f8f0921ef09dd
#
_entry.id   7d7c6eaff9bdc982dd5f8f0921ef09dd
#
_cell.length_a   1.000
_cell.length_b   1.000
_cell.length_c   1.000
_cell.angle_alpha   90.00
_cell.angle_beta   90.00
_cell.angle_gamma   90.00
#
_symmetry.space_group_name_H-M   'P 1'
#
loop_
_entity.id
_entity.type
_entity.pdbx_description
1 polymer ?
#
loop_
_entity_poly.entity_id
_entity_poly.type
_entity_poly.pdbx_seq_one_letter_code
_entity_poly.pdbx_strand_id
1 'polypeptide(L)'
;MVIVRYADDAIFGFESETDARRFLDAMRERLAAFALTLHPDKTRLIEFGRFAAANRERRGLSKPETFMFLGFIFICGKSRKGGFLLKRKSRGDRMRAKLKEIKEGLRKRRHEPPSRQGQWLGQVVQGWFNYHAAPTNIRVLSAFRFNVVDLWRRSLRRRSQKDVTTWKRIESLAREWLPPPKILHPWPSDRFRVKHPRWEPYAGSPPVRI
;
A
#
# COMPACT_ATOMS: atom_id res chain seq x y z
N MET A 1 18.16 -14.77 6.31
CA MET A 1 17.82 -13.91 5.14
C MET A 1 16.35 -14.11 4.77
N VAL A 2 15.64 -13.05 4.43
CA VAL A 2 14.26 -13.09 3.92
C VAL A 2 14.26 -12.47 2.53
N ILE A 3 13.62 -13.12 1.56
CA ILE A 3 13.53 -12.63 0.17
C ILE A 3 12.06 -12.43 -0.19
N VAL A 4 11.71 -11.24 -0.67
CA VAL A 4 10.41 -10.94 -1.25
C VAL A 4 10.64 -10.38 -2.65
N ARG A 5 10.17 -11.09 -3.66
CA ARG A 5 10.34 -10.70 -5.07
C ARG A 5 8.98 -10.57 -5.77
N TYR A 6 8.87 -9.58 -6.62
CA TYR A 6 7.75 -9.40 -7.54
C TYR A 6 8.30 -8.83 -8.86
N ALA A 7 8.30 -9.65 -9.90
CA ALA A 7 8.95 -9.36 -11.18
C ALA A 7 10.43 -8.96 -11.00
N ASP A 8 10.79 -7.75 -11.38
CA ASP A 8 12.10 -7.11 -11.24
C ASP A 8 12.33 -6.42 -9.90
N ASP A 9 11.26 -6.15 -9.15
CA ASP A 9 11.36 -5.56 -7.81
C ASP A 9 11.65 -6.64 -6.76
N ALA A 10 12.69 -6.48 -5.94
CA ALA A 10 13.02 -7.40 -4.85
C ALA A 10 13.39 -6.68 -3.56
N ILE A 11 13.06 -7.29 -2.43
CA ILE A 11 13.47 -6.86 -1.09
C ILE A 11 14.19 -8.03 -0.44
N PHE A 12 15.37 -7.76 0.08
CA PHE A 12 16.20 -8.70 0.82
C PHE A 12 16.32 -8.21 2.26
N GLY A 13 15.94 -9.04 3.22
CA GLY A 13 16.03 -8.74 4.65
C GLY A 13 17.13 -9.56 5.31
N PHE A 14 17.99 -8.89 6.09
CA PHE A 14 19.08 -9.48 6.85
C PHE A 14 18.99 -9.02 8.31
N GLU A 15 19.55 -9.83 9.21
CA GLU A 15 19.67 -9.49 10.63
C GLU A 15 20.92 -8.64 10.89
N SER A 16 21.97 -8.83 10.07
CA SER A 16 23.26 -8.13 10.16
C SER A 16 23.46 -7.21 8.96
N GLU A 17 23.98 -6.02 9.22
CA GLU A 17 24.41 -5.10 8.16
C GLU A 17 25.58 -5.67 7.34
N THR A 18 26.48 -6.38 8.00
CA THR A 18 27.64 -6.99 7.34
C THR A 18 27.20 -8.01 6.30
N ASP A 19 26.22 -8.85 6.64
CA ASP A 19 25.69 -9.84 5.69
C ASP A 19 24.93 -9.19 4.54
N ALA A 20 24.20 -8.12 4.82
CA ALA A 20 23.51 -7.35 3.79
C ALA A 20 24.49 -6.71 2.80
N ARG A 21 25.62 -6.19 3.26
CA ARG A 21 26.67 -5.62 2.41
C ARG A 21 27.36 -6.69 1.56
N ARG A 22 27.77 -7.79 2.19
CA ARG A 22 28.38 -8.94 1.47
C ARG A 22 27.45 -9.46 0.37
N PHE A 23 26.16 -9.61 0.70
CA PHE A 23 25.18 -10.06 -0.29
C PHE A 23 25.04 -9.06 -1.45
N LEU A 24 24.99 -7.77 -1.15
CA LEU A 24 24.86 -6.73 -2.17
C LEU A 24 26.05 -6.74 -3.13
N ASP A 25 27.27 -6.92 -2.62
CA ASP A 25 28.49 -6.97 -3.42
C ASP A 25 28.53 -8.25 -4.28
N ALA A 26 28.26 -9.41 -3.68
CA ALA A 26 28.16 -10.68 -4.42
C ALA A 26 27.06 -10.64 -5.50
N MET A 27 25.94 -9.96 -5.23
CA MET A 27 24.88 -9.80 -6.21
C MET A 27 25.30 -8.89 -7.37
N ARG A 28 26.07 -7.82 -7.11
CA ARG A 28 26.65 -6.96 -8.15
C ARG A 28 27.57 -7.75 -9.06
N GLU A 29 28.51 -8.51 -8.48
CA GLU A 29 29.42 -9.37 -9.22
C GLU A 29 28.68 -10.40 -10.07
N ARG A 30 27.68 -11.06 -9.49
CA ARG A 30 26.87 -12.05 -10.19
C ARG A 30 26.10 -11.46 -11.37
N LEU A 31 25.49 -10.29 -11.19
CA LEU A 31 24.77 -9.61 -12.27
C LEU A 31 25.73 -9.13 -13.37
N ALA A 32 26.90 -8.62 -13.00
CA ALA A 32 27.93 -8.21 -13.97
C ALA A 32 28.38 -9.36 -14.87
N ALA A 33 28.47 -10.59 -14.35
CA ALA A 33 28.78 -11.79 -15.14
C ALA A 33 27.72 -12.09 -16.24
N PHE A 34 26.50 -11.52 -16.12
CA PHE A 34 25.44 -11.62 -17.14
C PHE A 34 25.20 -10.29 -17.89
N ALA A 35 26.16 -9.37 -17.84
CA ALA A 35 26.05 -8.03 -18.41
C ALA A 35 24.83 -7.23 -17.87
N LEU A 36 24.39 -7.53 -16.65
CA LEU A 36 23.31 -6.84 -15.95
C LEU A 36 23.89 -5.94 -14.85
N THR A 37 23.22 -4.83 -14.58
CA THR A 37 23.62 -3.90 -13.53
C THR A 37 22.44 -3.56 -12.61
N LEU A 38 22.72 -3.37 -11.32
CA LEU A 38 21.73 -2.83 -10.39
C LEU A 38 21.53 -1.34 -10.66
N HIS A 39 20.28 -0.90 -10.68
CA HIS A 39 19.96 0.51 -10.85
C HIS A 39 20.44 1.30 -9.62
N PRO A 40 21.38 2.27 -9.74
CA PRO A 40 22.01 2.92 -8.59
C PRO A 40 21.01 3.65 -7.69
N ASP A 41 20.08 4.43 -8.28
CA ASP A 41 19.13 5.23 -7.51
C ASP A 41 17.99 4.41 -6.90
N LYS A 42 17.71 3.21 -7.40
CA LYS A 42 16.63 2.35 -6.91
C LYS A 42 17.12 1.30 -5.92
N THR A 43 18.41 0.92 -5.98
CA THR A 43 18.99 -0.06 -5.07
C THR A 43 19.52 0.64 -3.84
N ARG A 44 18.94 0.33 -2.67
CA ARG A 44 19.28 1.01 -1.42
C ARG A 44 19.47 -0.01 -0.31
N LEU A 45 20.52 0.18 0.47
CA LEU A 45 20.73 -0.48 1.76
C LEU A 45 20.17 0.44 2.85
N ILE A 46 19.18 -0.03 3.60
CA ILE A 46 18.52 0.76 4.65
C ILE A 46 18.44 -0.01 5.96
N GLU A 47 18.53 0.70 7.06
CA GLU A 47 18.25 0.13 8.39
C GLU A 47 16.74 0.19 8.65
N PHE A 48 16.11 -0.98 8.71
CA PHE A 48 14.67 -1.12 8.83
C PHE A 48 14.30 -2.25 9.81
N GLY A 49 13.21 -2.09 10.56
CA GLY A 49 12.72 -3.14 11.45
C GLY A 49 12.52 -2.69 12.89
N ARG A 50 12.37 -3.70 13.77
CA ARG A 50 11.98 -3.50 15.18
C ARG A 50 12.95 -2.60 15.93
N PHE A 51 14.23 -2.74 15.69
CA PHE A 51 15.29 -2.05 16.43
C PHE A 51 15.81 -0.79 15.75
N ALA A 52 15.45 -0.58 14.48
CA ALA A 52 15.97 0.53 13.66
C ALA A 52 15.76 1.91 14.32
N ALA A 53 14.60 2.16 14.94
CA ALA A 53 14.34 3.44 15.59
C ALA A 53 15.28 3.68 16.80
N ALA A 54 15.42 2.67 17.67
CA ALA A 54 16.27 2.77 18.87
C ALA A 54 17.78 2.83 18.50
N ASN A 55 18.20 2.06 17.50
CA ASN A 55 19.58 2.07 17.03
C ASN A 55 19.95 3.43 16.42
N ARG A 56 19.09 4.01 15.61
CA ARG A 56 19.32 5.33 15.00
C ARG A 56 19.33 6.44 16.05
N GLU A 57 18.42 6.39 17.03
CA GLU A 57 18.37 7.35 18.14
C GLU A 57 19.66 7.33 18.95
N ARG A 58 20.18 6.13 19.30
CA ARG A 58 21.47 6.00 19.99
C ARG A 58 22.66 6.59 19.21
N ARG A 59 22.58 6.61 17.90
CA ARG A 59 23.61 7.19 17.01
C ARG A 59 23.35 8.66 16.66
N GLY A 60 22.34 9.31 17.27
CA GLY A 60 21.98 10.70 16.97
C GLY A 60 21.38 10.89 15.56
N LEU A 61 20.91 9.82 14.92
CA LEU A 61 20.35 9.85 13.56
C LEU A 61 18.84 10.09 13.61
N SER A 62 18.31 10.61 12.51
CA SER A 62 16.87 10.81 12.32
C SER A 62 16.08 9.49 12.30
N LYS A 63 14.75 9.60 12.22
CA LYS A 63 13.82 8.45 12.13
C LYS A 63 14.28 7.43 11.09
N PRO A 64 13.91 6.13 11.25
CA PRO A 64 14.21 5.10 10.27
C PRO A 64 13.72 5.46 8.88
N GLU A 65 14.49 5.07 7.89
CA GLU A 65 14.14 5.27 6.51
C GLU A 65 12.87 4.50 6.13
N THR A 66 12.25 4.93 5.07
CA THR A 66 11.10 4.25 4.49
C THR A 66 11.45 3.72 3.11
N PHE A 67 10.79 2.67 2.67
CA PHE A 67 10.94 2.18 1.32
C PHE A 67 9.60 2.01 0.63
N MET A 68 9.62 2.00 -0.70
CA MET A 68 8.45 1.82 -1.53
C MET A 68 8.47 0.44 -2.18
N PHE A 69 7.34 -0.28 -2.06
CA PHE A 69 7.19 -1.58 -2.70
C PHE A 69 5.71 -1.83 -3.02
N LEU A 70 5.42 -2.31 -4.21
CA LEU A 70 4.07 -2.63 -4.68
C LEU A 70 3.04 -1.51 -4.40
N GLY A 71 3.37 -0.27 -4.72
CA GLY A 71 2.46 0.86 -4.56
C GLY A 71 2.23 1.34 -3.11
N PHE A 72 2.96 0.78 -2.14
CA PHE A 72 2.94 1.18 -0.74
C PHE A 72 4.26 1.77 -0.29
N ILE A 73 4.19 2.62 0.72
CA ILE A 73 5.32 3.07 1.52
C ILE A 73 5.32 2.27 2.81
N PHE A 74 6.43 1.63 3.11
CA PHE A 74 6.66 0.86 4.33
C PHE A 74 7.38 1.72 5.35
N ILE A 75 6.87 1.76 6.58
CA ILE A 75 7.30 2.69 7.63
C ILE A 75 7.46 1.91 8.94
N CYS A 76 8.60 2.08 9.62
CA CYS A 76 8.79 1.64 10.99
C CYS A 76 7.91 2.49 11.92
N GLY A 77 6.91 1.90 12.52
CA GLY A 77 5.98 2.58 13.40
C GLY A 77 5.86 1.93 14.77
N LYS A 78 5.06 2.54 15.64
CA LYS A 78 4.70 1.99 16.96
C LYS A 78 3.21 1.70 16.98
N SER A 79 2.83 0.61 17.62
CA SER A 79 1.45 0.25 17.94
C SER A 79 0.93 1.13 19.10
N ARG A 80 -0.37 1.06 19.39
CA ARG A 80 -0.94 1.74 20.56
C ARG A 80 -0.34 1.27 21.89
N LYS A 81 0.14 0.02 21.93
CA LYS A 81 0.81 -0.58 23.10
C LYS A 81 2.33 -0.36 23.13
N GLY A 82 2.86 0.55 22.28
CA GLY A 82 4.29 0.88 22.21
C GLY A 82 5.18 -0.09 21.42
N GLY A 83 4.69 -1.28 21.09
CA GLY A 83 5.45 -2.28 20.32
C GLY A 83 5.66 -1.88 18.86
N PHE A 84 6.63 -2.50 18.21
CA PHE A 84 6.90 -2.30 16.79
C PHE A 84 5.68 -2.61 15.92
N LEU A 85 5.42 -1.75 14.94
CA LEU A 85 4.36 -1.93 13.96
C LEU A 85 4.86 -1.55 12.57
N LEU A 86 4.87 -2.52 11.67
CA LEU A 86 5.10 -2.25 10.25
C LEU A 86 3.86 -1.57 9.66
N LYS A 87 3.97 -0.28 9.42
CA LYS A 87 2.89 0.50 8.77
C LYS A 87 3.05 0.46 7.26
N ARG A 88 1.94 0.25 6.58
CA ARG A 88 1.81 0.32 5.12
C ARG A 88 0.90 1.48 4.76
N LYS A 89 1.36 2.36 3.91
CA LYS A 89 0.61 3.53 3.45
C LYS A 89 0.64 3.56 1.92
N SER A 90 -0.51 3.67 1.27
CA SER A 90 -0.55 3.83 -0.19
C SER A 90 0.19 5.09 -0.62
N ARG A 91 0.88 5.02 -1.73
CA ARG A 91 1.61 6.15 -2.32
C ARG A 91 0.64 7.25 -2.76
N GLY A 92 0.98 8.48 -2.40
CA GLY A 92 0.14 9.64 -2.70
C GLY A 92 0.04 9.97 -4.20
N ASP A 93 1.09 9.67 -4.98
CA ASP A 93 1.08 9.82 -6.44
C ASP A 93 0.08 8.87 -7.11
N ARG A 94 0.01 7.61 -6.67
CA ARG A 94 -0.97 6.63 -7.15
C ARG A 94 -2.40 7.09 -6.85
N MET A 95 -2.64 7.60 -5.65
CA MET A 95 -3.94 8.15 -5.27
C MET A 95 -4.31 9.36 -6.14
N ARG A 96 -3.38 10.30 -6.34
CA ARG A 96 -3.62 11.48 -7.20
C ARG A 96 -3.90 11.09 -8.65
N ALA A 97 -3.15 10.15 -9.21
CA ALA A 97 -3.37 9.64 -10.55
C ALA A 97 -4.78 9.05 -10.69
N LYS A 98 -5.20 8.20 -9.73
CA LYS A 98 -6.54 7.59 -9.74
C LYS A 98 -7.66 8.62 -9.58
N LEU A 99 -7.48 9.62 -8.74
CA LEU A 99 -8.45 10.72 -8.61
C LEU A 99 -8.56 11.56 -9.89
N LYS A 100 -7.46 11.74 -10.63
CA LYS A 100 -7.47 12.38 -11.95
C LYS A 100 -8.29 11.57 -12.95
N GLU A 101 -8.08 10.26 -13.04
CA GLU A 101 -8.88 9.37 -13.89
C GLU A 101 -10.37 9.44 -13.55
N ILE A 102 -10.73 9.43 -12.26
CA ILE A 102 -12.12 9.56 -11.79
C ILE A 102 -12.71 10.91 -12.22
N LYS A 103 -11.97 12.00 -12.08
CA LYS A 103 -12.41 13.33 -12.52
C LYS A 103 -12.71 13.35 -14.02
N GLU A 104 -11.86 12.76 -14.84
CA GLU A 104 -12.06 12.66 -16.28
C GLU A 104 -13.24 11.74 -16.62
N GLY A 105 -13.37 10.61 -15.94
CA GLY A 105 -14.49 9.70 -16.06
C GLY A 105 -15.85 10.36 -15.74
N LEU A 106 -15.90 11.15 -14.66
CA LEU A 106 -17.09 11.93 -14.30
C LEU A 106 -17.41 13.03 -15.34
N ARG A 107 -16.38 13.63 -15.95
CA ARG A 107 -16.57 14.61 -17.02
C ARG A 107 -17.25 13.98 -18.25
N LYS A 108 -16.82 12.78 -18.64
CA LYS A 108 -17.42 12.05 -19.76
C LYS A 108 -18.87 11.64 -19.46
N ARG A 109 -19.16 11.30 -18.20
CA ARG A 109 -20.48 10.85 -17.71
C ARG A 109 -21.34 11.98 -17.14
N ARG A 110 -21.03 13.24 -17.43
CA ARG A 110 -21.70 14.40 -16.82
C ARG A 110 -23.22 14.36 -16.96
N HIS A 111 -23.72 13.94 -18.11
CA HIS A 111 -25.15 13.92 -18.44
C HIS A 111 -25.86 12.63 -18.03
N GLU A 112 -25.14 11.61 -17.56
CA GLU A 112 -25.76 10.39 -17.07
C GLU A 112 -26.51 10.64 -15.74
N PRO A 113 -27.56 9.85 -15.44
CA PRO A 113 -28.26 9.91 -14.15
C PRO A 113 -27.29 9.70 -12.97
N PRO A 114 -27.53 10.35 -11.80
CA PRO A 114 -26.71 10.16 -10.61
C PRO A 114 -26.55 8.70 -10.19
N SER A 115 -27.58 7.88 -10.36
CA SER A 115 -27.55 6.44 -10.07
C SER A 115 -26.51 5.70 -10.93
N ARG A 116 -26.46 5.95 -12.23
CA ARG A 116 -25.43 5.35 -13.11
C ARG A 116 -24.02 5.81 -12.77
N GLN A 117 -23.86 7.10 -12.46
CA GLN A 117 -22.57 7.61 -11.99
C GLN A 117 -22.17 6.95 -10.66
N GLY A 118 -23.12 6.80 -9.73
CA GLY A 118 -22.91 6.17 -8.45
C GLY A 118 -22.49 4.70 -8.59
N GLN A 119 -23.16 3.94 -9.41
CA GLN A 119 -22.84 2.55 -9.71
C GLN A 119 -21.40 2.41 -10.26
N TRP A 120 -21.05 3.23 -11.26
CA TRP A 120 -19.70 3.25 -11.80
C TRP A 120 -18.64 3.64 -10.75
N LEU A 121 -18.89 4.70 -9.97
CA LEU A 121 -17.99 5.11 -8.89
C LEU A 121 -17.85 4.02 -7.83
N GLY A 122 -18.93 3.32 -7.48
CA GLY A 122 -18.90 2.20 -6.54
C GLY A 122 -17.94 1.11 -6.99
N GLN A 123 -17.99 0.71 -8.26
CA GLN A 123 -17.06 -0.27 -8.83
C GLN A 123 -15.59 0.23 -8.77
N VAL A 124 -15.34 1.48 -9.14
CA VAL A 124 -14.01 2.08 -9.12
C VAL A 124 -13.45 2.16 -7.69
N VAL A 125 -14.26 2.59 -6.73
CA VAL A 125 -13.85 2.68 -5.31
C VAL A 125 -13.63 1.30 -4.71
N GLN A 126 -14.49 0.33 -5.02
CA GLN A 126 -14.30 -1.05 -4.58
C GLN A 126 -13.02 -1.65 -5.14
N GLY A 127 -12.73 -1.46 -6.43
CA GLY A 127 -11.47 -1.92 -7.05
C GLY A 127 -10.25 -1.31 -6.38
N TRP A 128 -10.29 -0.02 -6.05
CA TRP A 128 -9.23 0.64 -5.28
C TRP A 128 -9.08 0.03 -3.88
N PHE A 129 -10.20 -0.22 -3.18
CA PHE A 129 -10.17 -0.80 -1.84
C PHE A 129 -9.65 -2.23 -1.85
N ASN A 130 -10.05 -3.04 -2.83
CA ASN A 130 -9.56 -4.43 -2.95
C ASN A 130 -8.03 -4.52 -2.95
N TYR A 131 -7.34 -3.54 -3.52
CA TYR A 131 -5.89 -3.50 -3.52
C TYR A 131 -5.31 -2.80 -2.28
N HIS A 132 -5.87 -1.65 -1.93
CA HIS A 132 -5.25 -0.74 -0.95
C HIS A 132 -5.73 -0.92 0.49
N ALA A 133 -6.74 -1.78 0.75
CA ALA A 133 -7.31 -1.99 2.08
C ALA A 133 -6.44 -2.86 3.01
N ALA A 134 -5.14 -2.62 3.00
CA ALA A 134 -4.18 -3.28 3.88
C ALA A 134 -4.24 -2.73 5.31
N PRO A 135 -3.92 -3.56 6.34
CA PRO A 135 -3.79 -3.09 7.72
C PRO A 135 -2.92 -1.83 7.82
N THR A 136 -3.31 -0.91 8.68
CA THR A 136 -2.72 0.43 8.91
C THR A 136 -3.05 1.51 7.85
N ASN A 137 -3.72 1.18 6.75
CA ASN A 137 -3.98 2.10 5.65
C ASN A 137 -5.37 2.77 5.68
N ILE A 138 -6.18 2.54 6.71
CA ILE A 138 -7.57 3.02 6.80
C ILE A 138 -7.72 4.52 6.55
N ARG A 139 -6.80 5.34 7.06
CA ARG A 139 -6.82 6.80 6.87
C ARG A 139 -6.73 7.19 5.40
N VAL A 140 -5.94 6.46 4.60
CA VAL A 140 -5.79 6.74 3.16
C VAL A 140 -7.05 6.31 2.41
N LEU A 141 -7.68 5.19 2.80
CA LEU A 141 -8.96 4.75 2.22
C LEU A 141 -10.06 5.79 2.48
N SER A 142 -10.15 6.30 3.71
CA SER A 142 -11.11 7.34 4.07
C SER A 142 -10.88 8.63 3.29
N ALA A 143 -9.62 9.07 3.17
CA ALA A 143 -9.26 10.24 2.40
C ALA A 143 -9.57 10.05 0.89
N PHE A 144 -9.29 8.87 0.34
CA PHE A 144 -9.63 8.55 -1.05
C PHE A 144 -11.13 8.65 -1.28
N ARG A 145 -11.96 7.97 -0.45
CA ARG A 145 -13.42 8.04 -0.55
C ARG A 145 -13.94 9.47 -0.45
N PHE A 146 -13.45 10.25 0.52
CA PHE A 146 -13.82 11.64 0.68
C PHE A 146 -13.55 12.47 -0.59
N ASN A 147 -12.36 12.33 -1.17
CA ASN A 147 -12.00 13.04 -2.40
C ASN A 147 -12.88 12.60 -3.60
N VAL A 148 -13.24 11.32 -3.69
CA VAL A 148 -14.18 10.83 -4.71
C VAL A 148 -15.55 11.47 -4.55
N VAL A 149 -16.08 11.54 -3.33
CA VAL A 149 -17.36 12.19 -3.03
C VAL A 149 -17.33 13.67 -3.40
N ASP A 150 -16.26 14.38 -3.09
CA ASP A 150 -16.10 15.79 -3.46
C ASP A 150 -16.02 16.01 -4.98
N LEU A 151 -15.28 15.15 -5.69
CA LEU A 151 -15.23 15.17 -7.16
C LEU A 151 -16.61 14.93 -7.77
N TRP A 152 -17.38 14.00 -7.21
CA TRP A 152 -18.74 13.71 -7.66
C TRP A 152 -19.68 14.89 -7.40
N ARG A 153 -19.64 15.46 -6.19
CA ARG A 153 -20.39 16.68 -5.85
C ARG A 153 -20.11 17.83 -6.82
N ARG A 154 -18.83 18.10 -7.08
CA ARG A 154 -18.42 19.14 -8.02
C ARG A 154 -18.89 18.84 -9.45
N SER A 155 -18.91 17.58 -9.85
CA SER A 155 -19.40 17.17 -11.17
C SER A 155 -20.90 17.40 -11.32
N LEU A 156 -21.70 17.06 -10.28
CA LEU A 156 -23.14 17.29 -10.28
C LEU A 156 -23.47 18.77 -10.33
N ARG A 157 -22.82 19.61 -9.53
CA ARG A 157 -23.01 21.06 -9.54
C ARG A 157 -22.71 21.73 -10.88
N ARG A 158 -21.91 21.12 -11.71
CA ARG A 158 -21.59 21.65 -13.05
C ARG A 158 -22.60 21.28 -14.14
N ARG A 159 -23.66 20.56 -13.79
CA ARG A 159 -24.75 20.20 -14.74
C ARG A 159 -25.66 21.36 -15.04
N SER A 160 -25.93 22.19 -14.05
CA SER A 160 -26.81 23.35 -14.18
C SER A 160 -26.32 24.46 -13.25
N GLN A 161 -26.48 25.71 -13.68
CA GLN A 161 -26.23 26.87 -12.83
C GLN A 161 -27.13 26.93 -11.59
N LYS A 162 -28.32 26.28 -11.67
CA LYS A 162 -29.29 26.18 -10.58
C LYS A 162 -29.04 25.00 -9.63
N ASP A 163 -28.08 24.10 -9.93
CA ASP A 163 -27.81 22.93 -9.09
C ASP A 163 -26.97 23.32 -7.86
N VAL A 164 -27.60 23.31 -6.70
CA VAL A 164 -27.00 23.53 -5.39
C VAL A 164 -26.82 22.20 -4.62
N THR A 165 -26.25 21.16 -5.27
CA THR A 165 -25.98 19.91 -4.58
C THR A 165 -25.17 20.14 -3.30
N THR A 166 -25.85 20.01 -2.15
CA THR A 166 -25.27 20.19 -0.82
C THR A 166 -24.45 18.96 -0.39
N TRP A 167 -23.61 19.13 0.62
CA TRP A 167 -22.90 18.00 1.23
C TRP A 167 -23.86 16.94 1.76
N LYS A 168 -24.96 17.31 2.39
CA LYS A 168 -26.00 16.38 2.90
C LYS A 168 -26.54 15.49 1.79
N ARG A 169 -26.87 16.06 0.63
CA ARG A 169 -27.40 15.32 -0.53
C ARG A 169 -26.36 14.35 -1.11
N ILE A 170 -25.11 14.81 -1.31
CA ILE A 170 -24.08 13.95 -1.89
C ILE A 170 -23.65 12.84 -0.92
N GLU A 171 -23.66 13.09 0.39
CA GLU A 171 -23.37 12.05 1.39
C GLU A 171 -24.44 10.96 1.40
N SER A 172 -25.73 11.32 1.20
CA SER A 172 -26.80 10.32 1.06
C SER A 172 -26.54 9.42 -0.15
N LEU A 173 -26.27 10.01 -1.33
CA LEU A 173 -25.89 9.26 -2.52
C LEU A 173 -24.62 8.42 -2.32
N ALA A 174 -23.64 8.97 -1.63
CA ALA A 174 -22.38 8.25 -1.36
C ALA A 174 -22.56 7.08 -0.38
N ARG A 175 -23.54 7.13 0.53
CA ARG A 175 -23.87 5.99 1.40
C ARG A 175 -24.55 4.87 0.62
N GLU A 176 -25.36 5.22 -0.34
CA GLU A 176 -26.08 4.26 -1.18
C GLU A 176 -25.13 3.53 -2.16
N TRP A 177 -24.23 4.27 -2.82
CA TRP A 177 -23.46 3.74 -3.94
C TRP A 177 -22.01 3.42 -3.64
N LEU A 178 -21.37 4.11 -2.71
CA LEU A 178 -19.94 3.96 -2.47
C LEU A 178 -19.65 3.08 -1.25
N PRO A 179 -18.78 2.08 -1.38
CA PRO A 179 -18.42 1.24 -0.25
C PRO A 179 -17.78 2.06 0.88
N PRO A 180 -18.07 1.73 2.15
CA PRO A 180 -17.41 2.33 3.29
C PRO A 180 -15.93 1.89 3.34
N PRO A 181 -15.01 2.75 3.81
CA PRO A 181 -13.61 2.38 3.96
C PRO A 181 -13.47 1.31 5.06
N LYS A 182 -13.02 0.12 4.66
CA LYS A 182 -12.76 -1.01 5.56
C LYS A 182 -11.42 -1.63 5.22
N ILE A 183 -10.74 -2.20 6.21
CA ILE A 183 -9.59 -3.07 5.97
C ILE A 183 -10.13 -4.42 5.49
N LEU A 184 -9.71 -4.83 4.31
CA LEU A 184 -10.14 -6.07 3.66
C LEU A 184 -9.09 -7.18 3.78
N HIS A 185 -7.81 -6.81 3.92
CA HIS A 185 -6.74 -7.77 4.05
C HIS A 185 -6.46 -8.08 5.51
N PRO A 186 -6.30 -9.36 5.88
CA PRO A 186 -5.97 -9.74 7.24
C PRO A 186 -4.57 -9.25 7.61
N TRP A 187 -4.31 -9.17 8.91
CA TRP A 187 -2.96 -8.99 9.40
C TRP A 187 -2.07 -10.17 8.96
N PRO A 188 -0.78 -9.96 8.72
CA PRO A 188 0.11 -11.05 8.33
C PRO A 188 0.04 -12.26 9.28
N SER A 189 0.03 -12.01 10.60
CA SER A 189 -0.13 -13.04 11.61
C SER A 189 -1.40 -13.88 11.46
N ASP A 190 -2.52 -13.23 11.15
CA ASP A 190 -3.80 -13.89 10.99
C ASP A 190 -3.85 -14.71 9.70
N ARG A 191 -3.24 -14.17 8.64
CA ARG A 191 -3.12 -14.86 7.35
C ARG A 191 -2.29 -16.15 7.47
N PHE A 192 -1.23 -16.14 8.27
CA PHE A 192 -0.44 -17.33 8.53
C PHE A 192 -1.21 -18.36 9.36
N ARG A 193 -1.96 -17.91 10.36
CA ARG A 193 -2.81 -18.81 11.17
C ARG A 193 -3.87 -19.53 10.35
N VAL A 194 -4.51 -18.85 9.41
CA VAL A 194 -5.57 -19.42 8.55
C VAL A 194 -5.02 -20.41 7.55
N LYS A 195 -3.87 -20.13 6.93
CA LYS A 195 -3.28 -21.02 5.92
C LYS A 195 -2.41 -22.12 6.50
N HIS A 196 -1.87 -21.93 7.68
CA HIS A 196 -1.01 -22.88 8.38
C HIS A 196 -1.45 -22.99 9.85
N PRO A 197 -2.63 -23.59 10.13
CA PRO A 197 -3.15 -23.73 11.49
C PRO A 197 -2.21 -24.54 12.40
N ARG A 198 -1.31 -25.32 11.81
CA ARG A 198 -0.20 -26.00 12.48
C ARG A 198 1.03 -25.90 11.61
N TRP A 199 1.96 -25.01 11.93
CA TRP A 199 3.34 -25.17 11.54
C TRP A 199 3.95 -26.24 12.46
N GLU A 200 3.63 -27.49 12.22
CA GLU A 200 4.50 -28.57 12.65
C GLU A 200 5.56 -28.70 11.56
N PRO A 201 6.87 -28.58 11.89
CA PRO A 201 7.91 -29.04 11.00
C PRO A 201 7.54 -30.46 10.63
N TYR A 202 7.57 -30.81 9.37
CA TYR A 202 7.27 -32.16 8.87
C TYR A 202 7.95 -33.21 9.75
N ALA A 203 7.23 -33.75 10.72
CA ALA A 203 7.61 -34.96 11.41
C ALA A 203 7.35 -36.10 10.42
N GLY A 204 8.34 -36.39 9.55
CA GLY A 204 8.23 -37.55 8.69
C GLY A 204 8.94 -37.50 7.33
N SER A 205 9.57 -36.42 6.93
CA SER A 205 10.40 -36.45 5.72
C SER A 205 11.84 -36.08 6.05
N PRO A 206 12.83 -36.90 5.73
CA PRO A 206 14.23 -36.54 5.92
C PRO A 206 14.57 -35.33 5.01
N PRO A 207 15.49 -34.44 5.43
CA PRO A 207 15.90 -33.29 4.64
C PRO A 207 16.50 -33.78 3.34
N VAL A 208 15.95 -33.36 2.22
CA VAL A 208 16.59 -33.53 0.92
C VAL A 208 17.84 -32.67 0.95
N ARG A 209 19.00 -33.31 1.05
CA ARG A 209 20.29 -32.67 0.82
C ARG A 209 20.43 -32.41 -0.69
N ILE A 210 20.51 -31.15 -1.06
CA ILE A 210 21.04 -30.71 -2.33
C ILE A 210 22.41 -30.12 -2.07
#